data_edcd1794f18f81fb4260bbf11f75f3fe
#
_entry.id   edcd1794f18f81fb4260bbf11f75f3fe
#
_cell.length_a   1.000
_cell.length_b   1.000
_cell.length_c   1.000
_cell.angle_alpha   90.00
_cell.angle_beta   90.00
_cell.angle_gamma   90.00
#
_symmetry.space_group_name_H-M   'P 1'
#
loop_
_entity.id
_entity.type
_entity.pdbx_description
1 polymer ?
#
loop_
_entity_poly.entity_id
_entity_poly.type
_entity_poly.pdbx_seq_one_letter_code
_entity_poly.pdbx_strand_id
1 'polypeptide(L)'
;MRLADDEFWFSLSDSDIGIYLQGINADKRFNIEIDEIDTCPVQIQGPKAKALMKDLIGDQVDMDNIPFYGLAEAKVGGRSCVISQSGFSGEAGYEIYLRNATLYAEDMWNAVLRAGKKHKLMVIAPAHHRRIQAGILSWGQDMDQEHNPFQCNLGYQVSLSGKGEWNKQAD
;
A
#
# COMPACT_ATOMS: atom_id res chain seq x y z
N MET A 1 -2.16 5.37 -3.82
CA MET A 1 -2.42 6.17 -2.58
C MET A 1 -2.45 7.64 -2.97
N ARG A 2 -3.45 8.38 -2.53
CA ARG A 2 -3.49 9.84 -2.71
C ARG A 2 -3.08 10.48 -1.40
N LEU A 3 -1.93 11.13 -1.36
CA LEU A 3 -1.37 11.75 -0.15
C LEU A 3 -1.80 13.22 -0.02
N ALA A 4 -1.94 13.92 -1.15
CA ALA A 4 -2.44 15.28 -1.23
C ALA A 4 -3.30 15.47 -2.49
N ASP A 5 -3.75 16.69 -2.76
CA ASP A 5 -4.54 16.96 -3.96
C ASP A 5 -3.76 16.76 -5.26
N ASP A 6 -2.45 16.91 -5.19
CA ASP A 6 -1.49 16.83 -6.30
C ASP A 6 -0.37 15.79 -6.07
N GLU A 7 -0.42 15.00 -4.99
CA GLU A 7 0.58 13.96 -4.69
C GLU A 7 -0.06 12.57 -4.65
N PHE A 8 0.44 11.68 -5.51
CA PHE A 8 -0.04 10.31 -5.64
C PHE A 8 1.11 9.31 -5.59
N TRP A 9 0.99 8.28 -4.77
CA TRP A 9 1.89 7.15 -4.77
C TRP A 9 1.24 5.93 -5.40
N PHE A 10 1.99 5.26 -6.25
CA PHE A 10 1.59 3.99 -6.87
C PHE A 10 2.44 2.86 -6.27
N SER A 11 1.76 1.86 -5.74
CA SER A 11 2.39 0.62 -5.27
C SER A 11 1.80 -0.52 -6.08
N LEU A 12 2.60 -1.07 -6.96
CA LEU A 12 2.18 -2.13 -7.87
C LEU A 12 2.84 -3.45 -7.50
N SER A 13 2.19 -4.55 -7.84
CA SER A 13 2.72 -5.87 -7.57
C SER A 13 3.85 -6.25 -8.51
N ASP A 14 3.80 -5.79 -9.75
CA ASP A 14 4.80 -6.09 -10.79
C ASP A 14 4.51 -5.26 -12.04
N SER A 15 5.21 -4.16 -12.23
CA SER A 15 5.28 -3.44 -13.52
C SER A 15 6.15 -2.19 -13.44
N ASP A 16 6.62 -1.73 -14.59
CA ASP A 16 7.36 -0.48 -14.78
C ASP A 16 6.43 0.71 -15.02
N ILE A 17 5.47 0.95 -14.12
CA ILE A 17 4.49 2.02 -14.31
C ILE A 17 5.16 3.40 -14.41
N GLY A 18 6.29 3.61 -13.74
CA GLY A 18 7.04 4.85 -13.82
C GLY A 18 7.45 5.15 -15.26
N ILE A 19 8.05 4.19 -15.94
CA ILE A 19 8.47 4.31 -17.36
C ILE A 19 7.24 4.52 -18.25
N TYR A 20 6.15 3.80 -18.03
CA TYR A 20 4.92 3.96 -18.79
C TYR A 20 4.33 5.37 -18.64
N LEU A 21 4.24 5.89 -17.43
CA LEU A 21 3.73 7.24 -17.18
C LEU A 21 4.66 8.33 -17.73
N GLN A 22 5.97 8.14 -17.63
CA GLN A 22 6.96 9.03 -18.25
C GLN A 22 6.81 9.03 -19.78
N GLY A 23 6.58 7.87 -20.39
CA GLY A 23 6.34 7.75 -21.83
C GLY A 23 5.07 8.52 -22.25
N ILE A 24 3.98 8.39 -21.53
CA ILE A 24 2.76 9.19 -21.78
C ILE A 24 3.05 10.68 -21.62
N ASN A 25 3.75 11.07 -20.56
CA ASN A 25 4.02 12.48 -20.29
C ASN A 25 4.98 13.11 -21.32
N ALA A 26 5.88 12.32 -21.92
CA ALA A 26 6.74 12.79 -23.00
C ALA A 26 5.94 13.30 -24.20
N ASP A 27 4.80 12.66 -24.50
CA ASP A 27 3.87 13.11 -25.56
C ASP A 27 2.95 14.24 -25.07
N LYS A 28 2.27 14.05 -23.94
CA LYS A 28 1.22 14.95 -23.45
C LYS A 28 1.74 16.20 -22.75
N ARG A 29 2.95 16.15 -22.21
CA ARG A 29 3.64 17.27 -21.54
C ARG A 29 2.81 17.90 -20.41
N PHE A 30 2.17 17.04 -19.60
CA PHE A 30 1.53 17.49 -18.38
C PHE A 30 2.59 18.07 -17.41
N ASN A 31 2.20 19.07 -16.65
CA ASN A 31 3.06 19.65 -15.60
C ASN A 31 3.05 18.74 -14.37
N ILE A 32 3.73 17.59 -14.46
CA ILE A 32 3.86 16.60 -13.40
C ILE A 32 5.32 16.15 -13.30
N GLU A 33 5.73 15.77 -12.10
CA GLU A 33 6.98 15.09 -11.80
C GLU A 33 6.68 13.62 -11.52
N ILE A 34 7.49 12.72 -12.04
CA ILE A 34 7.32 11.27 -11.91
C ILE A 34 8.64 10.68 -11.45
N ASP A 35 8.70 10.29 -10.18
CA ASP A 35 9.90 9.77 -9.55
C ASP A 35 9.67 8.39 -8.92
N GLU A 36 10.75 7.62 -8.82
CA GLU A 36 10.80 6.45 -7.98
C GLU A 36 11.17 6.89 -6.56
N ILE A 37 10.29 6.62 -5.60
CA ILE A 37 10.46 7.04 -4.22
C ILE A 37 11.33 6.05 -3.43
N ASP A 38 12.24 6.57 -2.59
CA ASP A 38 13.01 5.76 -1.64
C ASP A 38 12.11 5.37 -0.46
N THR A 39 11.40 4.25 -0.60
CA THR A 39 10.51 3.70 0.42
C THR A 39 10.71 2.20 0.60
N CYS A 40 10.39 1.72 1.78
CA CYS A 40 10.39 0.30 2.12
C CYS A 40 9.08 -0.03 2.84
N PRO A 41 8.17 -0.81 2.23
CA PRO A 41 6.94 -1.24 2.88
C PRO A 41 7.20 -2.39 3.86
N VAL A 42 6.63 -2.27 5.05
CA VAL A 42 6.58 -3.37 6.03
C VAL A 42 5.12 -3.62 6.38
N GLN A 43 4.69 -4.88 6.29
CA GLN A 43 3.34 -5.29 6.65
C GLN A 43 3.29 -5.82 8.08
N ILE A 44 2.31 -5.34 8.85
CA ILE A 44 1.95 -5.85 10.18
C ILE A 44 0.56 -6.42 10.07
N GLN A 45 0.43 -7.74 10.13
CA GLN A 45 -0.81 -8.46 9.83
C GLN A 45 -1.21 -9.36 11.00
N GLY A 46 -2.53 -9.53 11.19
CA GLY A 46 -3.09 -10.47 12.15
C GLY A 46 -3.95 -9.79 13.25
N PRO A 47 -4.58 -10.59 14.12
CA PRO A 47 -5.57 -10.09 15.09
C PRO A 47 -5.03 -9.08 16.11
N LYS A 48 -3.72 -9.01 16.29
CA LYS A 48 -3.06 -8.06 17.19
C LYS A 48 -2.42 -6.87 16.45
N ALA A 49 -2.55 -6.78 15.14
CA ALA A 49 -1.92 -5.72 14.33
C ALA A 49 -2.33 -4.32 14.82
N LYS A 50 -3.61 -4.07 15.05
CA LYS A 50 -4.09 -2.77 15.55
C LYS A 50 -3.50 -2.41 16.92
N ALA A 51 -3.46 -3.36 17.85
CA ALA A 51 -2.90 -3.13 19.18
C ALA A 51 -1.39 -2.82 19.11
N LEU A 52 -0.67 -3.55 18.26
CA LEU A 52 0.75 -3.29 18.02
C LEU A 52 0.96 -1.90 17.41
N MET A 53 0.14 -1.51 16.42
CA MET A 53 0.25 -0.19 15.81
C MET A 53 -0.02 0.93 16.81
N LYS A 54 -1.04 0.80 17.68
CA LYS A 54 -1.28 1.78 18.75
C LYS A 54 -0.08 1.93 19.68
N ASP A 55 0.60 0.85 20.03
CA ASP A 55 1.80 0.92 20.83
C ASP A 55 3.01 1.50 20.10
N LEU A 56 3.08 1.28 18.79
CA LEU A 56 4.20 1.70 17.96
C LEU A 56 4.18 3.20 17.68
N ILE A 57 3.00 3.76 17.43
CA ILE A 57 2.84 5.17 17.05
C ILE A 57 2.17 6.05 18.11
N GLY A 58 1.63 5.46 19.18
CA GLY A 58 0.93 6.20 20.23
C GLY A 58 -0.28 6.97 19.71
N ASP A 59 -0.48 8.17 20.23
CA ASP A 59 -1.62 9.04 19.92
C ASP A 59 -1.43 9.90 18.65
N GLN A 60 -0.42 9.60 17.83
CA GLN A 60 -0.17 10.37 16.60
C GLN A 60 -1.32 10.25 15.59
N VAL A 61 -1.98 9.09 15.58
CA VAL A 61 -3.09 8.78 14.66
C VAL A 61 -4.15 7.98 15.40
N ASP A 62 -5.40 8.31 15.17
CA ASP A 62 -6.52 7.49 15.65
C ASP A 62 -6.68 6.23 14.79
N MET A 63 -6.06 5.15 15.26
CA MET A 63 -6.07 3.85 14.59
C MET A 63 -7.45 3.20 14.52
N ASP A 64 -8.43 3.68 15.28
CA ASP A 64 -9.78 3.15 15.23
C ASP A 64 -10.59 3.70 14.05
N ASN A 65 -10.21 4.87 13.56
CA ASN A 65 -10.93 5.58 12.51
C ASN A 65 -10.23 5.57 11.14
N ILE A 66 -9.14 4.82 10.95
CA ILE A 66 -8.59 4.60 9.62
C ILE A 66 -9.47 3.57 8.90
N PRO A 67 -10.15 3.93 7.78
CA PRO A 67 -10.91 2.95 7.01
C PRO A 67 -9.99 2.00 6.24
N PHE A 68 -10.54 0.89 5.76
CA PHE A 68 -9.81 0.01 4.84
C PHE A 68 -9.37 0.79 3.59
N TYR A 69 -8.12 0.66 3.20
CA TYR A 69 -7.40 1.51 2.23
C TYR A 69 -7.26 2.99 2.63
N GLY A 70 -7.64 3.35 3.84
CA GLY A 70 -7.35 4.66 4.40
C GLY A 70 -5.87 4.85 4.70
N LEU A 71 -5.45 6.11 4.72
CA LEU A 71 -4.06 6.52 4.90
C LEU A 71 -3.93 7.42 6.13
N ALA A 72 -2.78 7.36 6.76
CA ALA A 72 -2.37 8.31 7.78
C ALA A 72 -0.85 8.50 7.75
N GLU A 73 -0.38 9.67 8.17
CA GLU A 73 1.04 9.92 8.36
C GLU A 73 1.40 9.85 9.85
N ALA A 74 2.48 9.17 10.16
CA ALA A 74 3.00 9.04 11.51
C ALA A 74 4.51 8.83 11.52
N LYS A 75 5.11 8.93 12.71
CA LYS A 75 6.51 8.58 12.91
C LYS A 75 6.62 7.21 13.57
N VAL A 76 7.41 6.34 12.94
CA VAL A 76 7.77 5.02 13.47
C VAL A 76 9.25 5.02 13.79
N GLY A 77 9.62 4.79 15.06
CA GLY A 77 11.02 4.93 15.48
C GLY A 77 11.61 6.32 15.27
N GLY A 78 10.75 7.36 15.28
CA GLY A 78 11.15 8.74 15.01
C GLY A 78 11.26 9.11 13.53
N ARG A 79 10.97 8.18 12.60
CA ARG A 79 11.10 8.34 11.15
C ARG A 79 9.72 8.50 10.49
N SER A 80 9.62 9.39 9.53
CA SER A 80 8.36 9.69 8.83
C SER A 80 7.91 8.50 7.98
N CYS A 81 6.66 8.10 8.16
CA CYS A 81 6.03 6.99 7.45
C CYS A 81 4.63 7.36 6.99
N VAL A 82 4.22 6.78 5.87
CA VAL A 82 2.81 6.67 5.48
C VAL A 82 2.31 5.30 5.95
N ILE A 83 1.16 5.28 6.59
CA ILE A 83 0.52 4.06 7.10
C ILE A 83 -0.77 3.87 6.33
N SER A 84 -0.97 2.67 5.77
CA SER A 84 -2.22 2.27 5.14
C SER A 84 -2.85 1.12 5.93
N GLN A 85 -4.18 1.15 6.09
CA GLN A 85 -4.91 -0.02 6.57
C GLN A 85 -5.17 -0.95 5.38
N SER A 86 -4.20 -1.78 5.10
CA SER A 86 -4.17 -2.70 3.96
C SER A 86 -3.31 -3.92 4.27
N GLY A 87 -3.27 -4.87 3.36
CA GLY A 87 -2.44 -6.06 3.49
C GLY A 87 -2.81 -7.17 2.50
N PHE A 88 -1.99 -8.21 2.49
CA PHE A 88 -2.08 -9.34 1.56
C PHE A 88 -2.32 -10.68 2.28
N SER A 89 -3.00 -10.65 3.42
CA SER A 89 -3.17 -11.84 4.28
C SER A 89 -4.63 -12.23 4.51
N GLY A 90 -5.58 -11.33 4.22
CA GLY A 90 -6.99 -11.48 4.62
C GLY A 90 -7.25 -11.21 6.10
N GLU A 91 -6.22 -10.94 6.86
CA GLU A 91 -6.32 -10.54 8.27
C GLU A 91 -6.38 -9.03 8.42
N ALA A 92 -6.81 -8.55 9.57
CA ALA A 92 -6.64 -7.14 9.92
C ALA A 92 -5.15 -6.75 9.87
N GLY A 93 -4.83 -5.66 9.17
CA GLY A 93 -3.45 -5.33 8.97
C GLY A 93 -3.19 -3.90 8.53
N TYR A 94 -1.92 -3.56 8.57
CA TYR A 94 -1.40 -2.26 8.19
C TYR A 94 -0.11 -2.44 7.39
N GLU A 95 0.10 -1.53 6.46
CA GLU A 95 1.33 -1.39 5.71
C GLU A 95 1.98 -0.07 6.10
N ILE A 96 3.25 -0.12 6.46
CA ILE A 96 4.05 1.04 6.86
C ILE A 96 5.03 1.31 5.74
N TYR A 97 4.92 2.45 5.09
CA TYR A 97 5.80 2.91 4.02
C TYR A 97 6.76 3.95 4.59
N LEU A 98 8.00 3.53 4.80
CA LEU A 98 9.04 4.40 5.37
C LEU A 98 9.57 5.36 4.30
N ARG A 99 9.61 6.67 4.59
CA ARG A 99 10.28 7.66 3.75
C ARG A 99 11.79 7.64 4.00
N ASN A 100 12.58 7.79 2.93
CA ASN A 100 14.05 7.70 2.96
C ASN A 100 14.54 6.36 3.55
N ALA A 101 14.01 5.27 3.00
CA ALA A 101 14.21 3.92 3.53
C ALA A 101 15.69 3.50 3.50
N THR A 102 16.44 3.90 2.48
CA THR A 102 17.89 3.64 2.38
C THR A 102 18.65 4.09 3.63
N LEU A 103 18.20 5.17 4.28
CA LEU A 103 18.87 5.70 5.48
C LEU A 103 18.31 5.14 6.79
N TYR A 104 17.01 4.77 6.83
CA TYR A 104 16.31 4.59 8.10
C TYR A 104 15.59 3.26 8.26
N ALA A 105 15.74 2.32 7.32
CA ALA A 105 15.05 1.03 7.37
C ALA A 105 15.34 0.27 8.67
N GLU A 106 16.60 0.27 9.14
CA GLU A 106 16.99 -0.41 10.37
C GLU A 106 16.33 0.21 11.61
N ASP A 107 16.25 1.54 11.69
CA ASP A 107 15.61 2.25 12.80
C ASP A 107 14.14 1.86 12.92
N MET A 108 13.41 1.90 11.81
CA MET A 108 11.99 1.51 11.74
C MET A 108 11.82 0.03 12.10
N TRP A 109 12.59 -0.86 11.48
CA TRP A 109 12.54 -2.29 11.73
C TRP A 109 12.73 -2.63 13.21
N ASN A 110 13.77 -2.06 13.82
CA ASN A 110 14.04 -2.26 15.24
C ASN A 110 12.93 -1.70 16.14
N ALA A 111 12.29 -0.60 15.75
CA ALA A 111 11.14 -0.06 16.49
C ALA A 111 9.95 -1.03 16.43
N VAL A 112 9.63 -1.57 15.24
CA VAL A 112 8.58 -2.58 15.05
C VAL A 112 8.85 -3.84 15.88
N LEU A 113 10.08 -4.37 15.84
CA LEU A 113 10.45 -5.55 16.61
C LEU A 113 10.34 -5.33 18.12
N ARG A 114 10.77 -4.17 18.62
CA ARG A 114 10.65 -3.82 20.05
C ARG A 114 9.19 -3.75 20.50
N ALA A 115 8.35 -3.01 19.76
CA ALA A 115 6.92 -2.91 20.05
C ALA A 115 6.22 -4.26 19.94
N GLY A 116 6.64 -5.08 18.97
CA GLY A 116 6.04 -6.40 18.69
C GLY A 116 6.24 -7.45 19.76
N LYS A 117 7.27 -7.33 20.62
CA LYS A 117 7.60 -8.35 21.63
C LYS A 117 6.40 -8.70 22.53
N LYS A 118 5.70 -7.71 23.08
CA LYS A 118 4.55 -7.94 23.97
C LYS A 118 3.34 -8.52 23.24
N HIS A 119 3.27 -8.34 21.92
CA HIS A 119 2.21 -8.88 21.06
C HIS A 119 2.53 -10.26 20.50
N LYS A 120 3.72 -10.81 20.82
CA LYS A 120 4.24 -12.07 20.26
C LYS A 120 4.36 -12.00 18.73
N LEU A 121 4.86 -10.85 18.24
CA LEU A 121 5.14 -10.66 16.82
C LEU A 121 6.12 -11.73 16.35
N MET A 122 5.84 -12.31 15.20
CA MET A 122 6.74 -13.19 14.47
C MET A 122 7.05 -12.59 13.10
N VAL A 123 8.32 -12.62 12.73
CA VAL A 123 8.75 -12.25 11.38
C VAL A 123 8.44 -13.39 10.44
N ILE A 124 7.71 -13.12 9.38
CA ILE A 124 7.38 -14.09 8.34
C ILE A 124 7.59 -13.46 6.97
N ALA A 125 7.75 -14.28 5.94
CA ALA A 125 7.63 -13.84 4.55
C ALA A 125 6.17 -13.84 4.11
N PRO A 126 5.82 -13.17 2.99
CA PRO A 126 4.51 -13.29 2.39
C PRO A 126 4.13 -14.76 2.20
N ALA A 127 2.93 -15.12 2.67
CA ALA A 127 2.50 -16.52 2.71
C ALA A 127 1.31 -16.72 1.76
N HIS A 128 1.54 -17.33 0.61
CA HIS A 128 0.52 -17.57 -0.41
C HIS A 128 -0.71 -18.35 0.11
N HIS A 129 -0.50 -19.30 1.03
CA HIS A 129 -1.62 -20.06 1.61
C HIS A 129 -2.62 -19.14 2.33
N ARG A 130 -2.17 -18.07 2.99
CA ARG A 130 -3.07 -17.12 3.70
C ARG A 130 -3.90 -16.30 2.72
N ARG A 131 -3.27 -15.75 1.71
CA ARG A 131 -3.99 -14.96 0.71
C ARG A 131 -5.01 -15.82 -0.07
N ILE A 132 -4.65 -17.07 -0.39
CA ILE A 132 -5.54 -18.01 -1.07
C ILE A 132 -6.76 -18.35 -0.20
N GLN A 133 -6.55 -18.63 1.09
CA GLN A 133 -7.65 -18.84 2.04
C GLN A 133 -8.60 -17.63 2.13
N ALA A 134 -8.07 -16.44 1.96
CA ALA A 134 -8.84 -15.18 1.97
C ALA A 134 -9.45 -14.84 0.59
N GLY A 135 -9.17 -15.61 -0.46
CA GLY A 135 -9.64 -15.33 -1.82
C GLY A 135 -8.92 -14.15 -2.49
N ILE A 136 -7.73 -13.79 -2.02
CA ILE A 136 -6.94 -12.70 -2.59
C ILE A 136 -6.10 -13.25 -3.74
N LEU A 137 -6.32 -12.70 -4.94
CA LEU A 137 -5.60 -13.06 -6.16
C LEU A 137 -4.20 -12.41 -6.17
N SER A 138 -3.26 -13.10 -6.77
CA SER A 138 -1.89 -12.62 -6.99
C SER A 138 -1.63 -12.48 -8.48
N TRP A 139 -1.12 -11.31 -8.87
CA TRP A 139 -0.71 -11.09 -10.25
C TRP A 139 0.42 -12.03 -10.64
N GLY A 140 0.35 -12.54 -11.87
CA GLY A 140 1.32 -13.49 -12.40
C GLY A 140 1.13 -14.95 -11.94
N GLN A 141 0.25 -15.19 -10.94
CA GLN A 141 -0.03 -16.53 -10.42
C GLN A 141 -1.49 -16.96 -10.67
N ASP A 142 -2.44 -16.09 -10.38
CA ASP A 142 -3.87 -16.37 -10.51
C ASP A 142 -4.51 -15.56 -11.64
N MET A 143 -3.84 -14.53 -12.09
CA MET A 143 -4.27 -13.66 -13.19
C MET A 143 -3.04 -13.01 -13.85
N ASP A 144 -3.19 -12.58 -15.08
CA ASP A 144 -2.18 -11.94 -15.90
C ASP A 144 -2.79 -10.86 -16.82
N GLN A 145 -2.01 -10.34 -17.75
CA GLN A 145 -2.45 -9.31 -18.69
C GLN A 145 -3.50 -9.77 -19.71
N GLU A 146 -3.74 -11.07 -19.85
CA GLU A 146 -4.74 -11.62 -20.76
C GLU A 146 -6.13 -11.69 -20.10
N HIS A 147 -6.21 -11.43 -18.78
CA HIS A 147 -7.43 -11.48 -18.02
C HIS A 147 -7.87 -10.08 -17.57
N ASN A 148 -9.11 -9.71 -17.87
CA ASN A 148 -9.68 -8.48 -17.35
C ASN A 148 -10.25 -8.68 -15.93
N PRO A 149 -10.49 -7.60 -15.17
CA PRO A 149 -10.99 -7.68 -13.79
C PRO A 149 -12.30 -8.47 -13.64
N PHE A 150 -13.19 -8.43 -14.62
CA PHE A 150 -14.46 -9.14 -14.54
C PHE A 150 -14.28 -10.65 -14.65
N GLN A 151 -13.34 -11.12 -15.48
CA GLN A 151 -12.99 -12.54 -15.59
C GLN A 151 -12.36 -13.06 -14.30
N CYS A 152 -11.66 -12.21 -13.58
CA CYS A 152 -11.05 -12.51 -12.29
C CYS A 152 -12.00 -12.33 -11.09
N ASN A 153 -13.28 -12.07 -11.31
CA ASN A 153 -14.26 -11.76 -10.27
C ASN A 153 -13.92 -10.50 -9.44
N LEU A 154 -13.14 -9.57 -10.00
CA LEU A 154 -12.77 -8.30 -9.40
C LEU A 154 -13.62 -7.13 -9.91
N GLY A 155 -14.74 -7.39 -10.55
CA GLY A 155 -15.63 -6.37 -11.10
C GLY A 155 -16.11 -5.35 -10.06
N TYR A 156 -16.21 -5.75 -8.80
CA TYR A 156 -16.57 -4.86 -7.69
C TYR A 156 -15.55 -3.76 -7.44
N GLN A 157 -14.30 -3.91 -7.90
CA GLN A 157 -13.25 -2.89 -7.82
C GLN A 157 -13.28 -1.91 -9.01
N VAL A 158 -14.09 -2.19 -10.02
CA VAL A 158 -14.18 -1.38 -11.24
C VAL A 158 -15.40 -0.48 -11.16
N SER A 159 -15.17 0.84 -11.04
CA SER A 159 -16.26 1.81 -11.11
C SER A 159 -16.43 2.27 -12.55
N LEU A 160 -17.56 1.90 -13.14
CA LEU A 160 -17.97 2.34 -14.49
C LEU A 160 -18.84 3.60 -14.46
N SER A 161 -19.38 3.97 -13.29
CA SER A 161 -20.22 5.15 -13.09
C SER A 161 -19.39 6.31 -12.56
N GLY A 162 -19.74 7.54 -12.97
CA GLY A 162 -19.09 8.76 -12.45
C GLY A 162 -17.76 9.15 -13.11
N LYS A 163 -17.27 8.38 -14.08
CA LYS A 163 -16.04 8.70 -14.84
C LYS A 163 -16.33 9.27 -16.25
N GLY A 164 -17.55 9.73 -16.48
CA GLY A 164 -17.99 10.19 -17.81
C GLY A 164 -17.23 11.38 -18.38
N GLU A 165 -16.46 12.10 -17.57
CA GLU A 165 -15.64 13.22 -18.05
C GLU A 165 -14.26 12.76 -18.54
N TRP A 166 -13.74 11.64 -18.03
CA TRP A 166 -12.44 11.11 -18.46
C TRP A 166 -12.46 10.55 -19.88
N ASN A 167 -13.59 9.98 -20.29
CA ASN A 167 -13.75 9.41 -21.62
C ASN A 167 -14.13 10.45 -22.69
N LYS A 168 -14.53 11.66 -22.30
CA LYS A 168 -14.89 12.75 -23.23
C LYS A 168 -13.68 13.54 -23.76
N GLN A 169 -12.51 13.33 -23.18
CA GLN A 169 -11.26 13.99 -23.60
C GLN A 169 -10.37 13.10 -24.49
N ALA A 170 -10.82 11.90 -24.80
CA ALA A 170 -10.04 10.93 -25.58
C ALA A 170 -10.49 10.79 -27.04
N ASP A 171 -11.42 11.66 -27.52
CA ASP A 171 -11.82 11.77 -28.94
C ASP A 171 -11.06 12.90 -29.65
#